data_fbec17a246b8bf23d18b3acbc4cef2be
#
_entry.id   fbec17a246b8bf23d18b3acbc4cef2be
#
_cell.length_a   1.000
_cell.length_b   1.000
_cell.length_c   1.000
_cell.angle_alpha   90.00
_cell.angle_beta   90.00
_cell.angle_gamma   90.00
#
_symmetry.space_group_name_H-M   'P 1'
#
loop_
_entity.id
_entity.type
_entity.pdbx_description
1 polymer ?
#
loop_
_entity_poly.entity_id
_entity_poly.type
_entity_poly.pdbx_seq_one_letter_code
_entity_poly.pdbx_strand_id
1 'polypeptide(L)'
;AAGRSTYQLADEATATFEDARDAVASFVGARGGELVFTKNATEAINLVALAIGHASLGRSAARGGAPAAADDPAQRLVIGEGDEVVVTRAEHHANLVPWQELCGRTGATLRWLDLTEDGRIDAATLDVITERTRVLALTHASNVTGAISPLDLILPRAQQAGALVVLDTCQSAAHLPLDF
;
A
#
# COMPACT_ATOMS: atom_id res chain seq x y z
N ALA A 1 -22.04 -16.90 1.85
CA ALA A 1 -22.49 -15.58 1.44
C ALA A 1 -23.37 -15.01 2.54
N ALA A 2 -22.83 -14.05 3.31
CA ALA A 2 -23.61 -13.27 4.26
C ALA A 2 -24.57 -12.40 3.43
N GLY A 3 -25.77 -12.93 3.19
CA GLY A 3 -26.86 -12.16 2.57
C GLY A 3 -27.36 -11.12 3.58
N ARG A 4 -27.65 -9.91 3.13
CA ARG A 4 -28.37 -8.89 3.90
C ARG A 4 -29.81 -9.35 4.12
N SER A 5 -30.03 -10.33 4.97
CA SER A 5 -31.36 -10.82 5.31
C SER A 5 -31.49 -10.89 6.83
N THR A 6 -32.71 -10.70 7.30
CA THR A 6 -33.08 -10.57 8.71
C THR A 6 -33.51 -11.92 9.31
N TYR A 7 -32.81 -13.01 8.96
CA TYR A 7 -33.08 -14.31 9.56
C TYR A 7 -31.85 -14.82 10.32
N GLN A 8 -32.07 -15.66 11.31
CA GLN A 8 -31.07 -16.07 12.30
C GLN A 8 -29.74 -16.56 11.69
N LEU A 9 -29.77 -17.41 10.66
CA LEU A 9 -28.54 -17.90 10.02
C LEU A 9 -27.70 -16.80 9.32
N ALA A 10 -28.36 -15.74 8.82
CA ALA A 10 -27.65 -14.62 8.24
C ALA A 10 -26.98 -13.76 9.32
N ASP A 11 -27.62 -13.61 10.46
CA ASP A 11 -27.07 -12.88 11.62
C ASP A 11 -25.87 -13.63 12.20
N GLU A 12 -25.98 -14.96 12.38
CA GLU A 12 -24.88 -15.82 12.82
C GLU A 12 -23.68 -15.78 11.85
N ALA A 13 -23.94 -15.84 10.54
CA ALA A 13 -22.89 -15.75 9.52
C ALA A 13 -22.22 -14.37 9.52
N THR A 14 -22.98 -13.30 9.71
CA THR A 14 -22.47 -11.94 9.80
C THR A 14 -21.60 -11.77 11.04
N ALA A 15 -22.07 -12.23 12.19
CA ALA A 15 -21.31 -12.19 13.43
C ALA A 15 -19.98 -12.93 13.29
N THR A 16 -20.01 -14.16 12.78
CA THR A 16 -18.78 -14.95 12.53
C THR A 16 -17.78 -14.23 11.60
N PHE A 17 -18.29 -13.54 10.57
CA PHE A 17 -17.44 -12.79 9.65
C PHE A 17 -16.80 -11.57 10.31
N GLU A 18 -17.56 -10.82 11.11
CA GLU A 18 -17.05 -9.64 11.82
C GLU A 18 -16.09 -10.04 12.96
N ASP A 19 -16.38 -11.11 13.70
CA ASP A 19 -15.46 -11.67 14.70
C ASP A 19 -14.12 -12.07 14.08
N ALA A 20 -14.14 -12.69 12.90
CA ALA A 20 -12.93 -13.04 12.17
C ALA A 20 -12.17 -11.80 11.72
N ARG A 21 -12.88 -10.74 11.27
CA ARG A 21 -12.29 -9.45 10.94
C ARG A 21 -11.55 -8.84 12.12
N ASP A 22 -12.20 -8.79 13.27
CA ASP A 22 -11.63 -8.22 14.49
C ASP A 22 -10.42 -9.02 14.98
N ALA A 23 -10.49 -10.35 14.89
CA ALA A 23 -9.36 -11.22 15.25
C ALA A 23 -8.13 -10.96 14.36
N VAL A 24 -8.32 -10.85 13.04
CA VAL A 24 -7.21 -10.55 12.12
C VAL A 24 -6.70 -9.13 12.30
N ALA A 25 -7.58 -8.15 12.46
CA ALA A 25 -7.19 -6.77 12.73
C ALA A 25 -6.35 -6.66 14.00
N SER A 26 -6.80 -7.28 15.09
CA SER A 26 -6.07 -7.33 16.37
C SER A 26 -4.70 -8.00 16.24
N PHE A 27 -4.59 -9.03 15.40
CA PHE A 27 -3.32 -9.73 15.14
C PHE A 27 -2.26 -8.83 14.51
N VAL A 28 -2.69 -7.88 13.66
CA VAL A 28 -1.78 -6.94 12.98
C VAL A 28 -1.74 -5.55 13.62
N GLY A 29 -2.32 -5.35 14.81
CA GLY A 29 -2.35 -4.06 15.50
C GLY A 29 -3.34 -3.03 14.91
N ALA A 30 -4.20 -3.44 13.97
CA ALA A 30 -5.19 -2.58 13.33
C ALA A 30 -6.57 -2.70 14.01
N ARG A 31 -7.53 -1.85 13.60
CA ARG A 31 -8.94 -1.94 14.00
C ARG A 31 -9.77 -2.65 12.92
N GLY A 32 -10.83 -3.35 13.30
CA GLY A 32 -11.68 -4.08 12.36
C GLY A 32 -12.19 -3.25 11.18
N GLY A 33 -12.49 -1.97 11.41
CA GLY A 33 -12.90 -1.03 10.36
C GLY A 33 -11.79 -0.64 9.36
N GLU A 34 -10.55 -0.95 9.66
CA GLU A 34 -9.37 -0.69 8.80
C GLU A 34 -8.97 -1.92 7.97
N LEU A 35 -9.64 -3.07 8.18
CA LEU A 35 -9.33 -4.33 7.50
C LEU A 35 -10.27 -4.57 6.30
N VAL A 36 -9.68 -4.88 5.17
CA VAL A 36 -10.39 -5.30 3.96
C VAL A 36 -9.91 -6.69 3.55
N PHE A 37 -10.82 -7.67 3.50
CA PHE A 37 -10.50 -9.00 2.98
C PHE A 37 -10.42 -8.99 1.46
N THR A 38 -9.33 -9.54 0.93
CA THR A 38 -9.10 -9.77 -0.49
C THR A 38 -8.73 -11.24 -0.72
N LYS A 39 -8.68 -11.68 -1.96
CA LYS A 39 -8.30 -13.08 -2.29
C LYS A 39 -6.84 -13.37 -1.97
N ASN A 40 -5.98 -12.38 -2.12
CA ASN A 40 -4.54 -12.47 -1.92
C ASN A 40 -3.91 -11.06 -1.91
N ALA A 41 -2.60 -10.98 -1.60
CA ALA A 41 -1.88 -9.72 -1.61
C ALA A 41 -1.83 -9.05 -2.99
N THR A 42 -1.80 -9.81 -4.07
CA THR A 42 -1.84 -9.27 -5.44
C THR A 42 -3.11 -8.43 -5.66
N GLU A 43 -4.28 -8.96 -5.24
CA GLU A 43 -5.54 -8.20 -5.33
C GLU A 43 -5.51 -6.97 -4.41
N ALA A 44 -4.99 -7.11 -3.19
CA ALA A 44 -4.89 -6.00 -2.24
C ALA A 44 -4.06 -4.84 -2.78
N ILE A 45 -2.86 -5.13 -3.29
CA ILE A 45 -1.95 -4.12 -3.84
C ILE A 45 -2.55 -3.48 -5.10
N ASN A 46 -3.14 -4.27 -5.99
CA ASN A 46 -3.84 -3.75 -7.16
C ASN A 46 -5.02 -2.85 -6.77
N LEU A 47 -5.77 -3.19 -5.72
CA LEU A 47 -6.88 -2.37 -5.23
C LEU A 47 -6.38 -0.98 -4.79
N VAL A 48 -5.26 -0.91 -4.07
CA VAL A 48 -4.64 0.36 -3.66
C VAL A 48 -4.17 1.16 -4.89
N ALA A 49 -3.43 0.53 -5.80
CA ALA A 49 -2.94 1.18 -7.01
C ALA A 49 -4.08 1.69 -7.92
N LEU A 50 -5.17 0.92 -8.04
CA LEU A 50 -6.36 1.32 -8.79
C LEU A 50 -7.10 2.48 -8.11
N ALA A 51 -7.22 2.48 -6.79
CA ALA A 51 -7.85 3.57 -6.05
C ALA A 51 -7.10 4.90 -6.27
N ILE A 52 -5.74 4.87 -6.18
CA ILE A 52 -4.88 6.00 -6.48
C ILE A 52 -5.05 6.44 -7.95
N GLY A 53 -5.03 5.48 -8.89
CA GLY A 53 -5.21 5.76 -10.32
C GLY A 53 -6.55 6.42 -10.62
N HIS A 54 -7.64 5.94 -10.04
CA HIS A 54 -8.97 6.53 -10.20
C HIS A 54 -9.05 7.94 -9.61
N ALA A 55 -8.48 8.15 -8.41
CA ALA A 55 -8.43 9.48 -7.79
C ALA A 55 -7.65 10.46 -8.68
N SER A 56 -6.54 10.03 -9.27
CA SER A 56 -5.66 10.85 -10.11
C SER A 56 -6.31 11.19 -11.46
N LEU A 57 -6.86 10.19 -12.16
CA LEU A 57 -7.45 10.36 -13.49
C LEU A 57 -8.83 11.04 -13.42
N GLY A 58 -9.63 10.74 -12.41
CA GLY A 58 -10.93 11.39 -12.17
C GLY A 58 -10.78 12.90 -12.01
N ARG A 59 -9.70 13.37 -11.40
CA ARG A 59 -9.39 14.81 -11.29
C ARG A 59 -8.89 15.42 -12.61
N SER A 60 -8.18 14.66 -13.42
CA SER A 60 -7.79 15.12 -14.76
C SER A 60 -9.01 15.37 -15.65
N ALA A 61 -10.05 14.52 -15.54
CA ALA A 61 -11.31 14.70 -16.27
C ALA A 61 -12.18 15.83 -15.69
N ALA A 62 -12.10 16.06 -14.36
CA ALA A 62 -12.87 17.09 -13.66
C ALA A 62 -12.24 18.48 -13.72
N ARG A 63 -11.22 18.73 -14.55
CA ARG A 63 -10.61 20.06 -14.73
C ARG A 63 -11.59 21.15 -15.20
N GLY A 64 -12.87 20.83 -15.48
CA GLY A 64 -13.97 21.78 -15.65
C GLY A 64 -14.93 21.84 -14.46
N GLY A 65 -14.71 21.07 -13.37
CA GLY A 65 -15.54 21.06 -12.17
C GLY A 65 -14.94 21.89 -11.03
N ALA A 66 -15.74 22.17 -10.01
CA ALA A 66 -15.31 22.93 -8.84
C ALA A 66 -14.05 22.27 -8.20
N PRO A 67 -13.09 23.05 -7.69
CA PRO A 67 -11.93 22.51 -6.99
C PRO A 67 -12.42 21.66 -5.82
N ALA A 68 -11.84 20.47 -5.65
CA ALA A 68 -12.10 19.65 -4.47
C ALA A 68 -11.75 20.45 -3.21
N ALA A 69 -12.50 20.24 -2.12
CA ALA A 69 -12.23 20.93 -0.86
C ALA A 69 -10.78 20.68 -0.43
N ALA A 70 -10.13 21.70 0.13
CA ALA A 70 -8.73 21.63 0.53
C ALA A 70 -8.45 20.48 1.51
N ASP A 71 -9.45 20.05 2.27
CA ASP A 71 -9.38 19.01 3.28
C ASP A 71 -9.88 17.64 2.80
N ASP A 72 -10.11 17.44 1.49
CA ASP A 72 -10.54 16.15 0.96
C ASP A 72 -9.42 15.11 1.12
N PRO A 73 -9.62 14.03 1.93
CA PRO A 73 -8.62 12.97 2.13
C PRO A 73 -8.18 12.31 0.82
N ALA A 74 -9.04 12.28 -0.20
CA ALA A 74 -8.71 11.74 -1.51
C ALA A 74 -7.61 12.55 -2.22
N GLN A 75 -7.34 13.80 -1.80
CA GLN A 75 -6.25 14.58 -2.36
C GLN A 75 -4.87 13.97 -2.11
N ARG A 76 -4.71 13.27 -0.97
CA ARG A 76 -3.46 12.58 -0.63
C ARG A 76 -3.18 11.40 -1.55
N LEU A 77 -4.22 10.87 -2.21
CA LEU A 77 -4.12 9.75 -3.14
C LEU A 77 -3.92 10.19 -4.60
N VAL A 78 -3.88 11.49 -4.88
CA VAL A 78 -3.68 11.98 -6.24
C VAL A 78 -2.20 12.08 -6.55
N ILE A 79 -1.79 11.43 -7.64
CA ILE A 79 -0.43 11.50 -8.16
C ILE A 79 -0.44 11.87 -9.64
N GLY A 80 0.64 12.48 -10.13
CA GLY A 80 0.77 12.91 -11.52
C GLY A 80 2.19 13.21 -11.91
N GLU A 81 2.34 13.96 -13.00
CA GLU A 81 3.64 14.43 -13.48
C GLU A 81 4.40 15.21 -12.40
N GLY A 82 5.65 14.87 -12.16
CA GLY A 82 6.48 15.44 -11.10
C GLY A 82 6.45 14.68 -9.78
N ASP A 83 5.44 13.83 -9.54
CA ASP A 83 5.39 12.96 -8.37
C ASP A 83 6.20 11.66 -8.61
N GLU A 84 6.59 11.01 -7.53
CA GLU A 84 7.40 9.80 -7.56
C GLU A 84 6.71 8.66 -6.79
N VAL A 85 6.84 7.44 -7.34
CA VAL A 85 6.56 6.19 -6.66
C VAL A 85 7.88 5.47 -6.44
N VAL A 86 8.23 5.17 -5.20
CA VAL A 86 9.46 4.47 -4.85
C VAL A 86 9.14 3.00 -4.55
N VAL A 87 9.90 2.10 -5.15
CA VAL A 87 9.85 0.65 -4.91
C VAL A 87 11.25 0.12 -4.64
N THR A 88 11.36 -1.11 -4.11
CA THR A 88 12.67 -1.75 -3.96
C THR A 88 12.96 -2.69 -5.14
N ARG A 89 14.23 -3.02 -5.38
CA ARG A 89 14.60 -4.05 -6.35
C ARG A 89 14.35 -5.48 -5.84
N ALA A 90 13.93 -5.63 -4.59
CA ALA A 90 13.59 -6.92 -3.99
C ALA A 90 12.11 -7.28 -4.13
N GLU A 91 11.30 -6.47 -4.82
CA GLU A 91 9.86 -6.67 -4.87
C GLU A 91 9.44 -7.91 -5.65
N HIS A 92 8.45 -8.59 -5.12
CA HIS A 92 7.67 -9.53 -5.93
C HIS A 92 6.91 -8.76 -7.01
N HIS A 93 6.70 -9.37 -8.18
CA HIS A 93 5.98 -8.73 -9.30
C HIS A 93 4.61 -8.18 -8.88
N ALA A 94 3.93 -8.81 -7.93
CA ALA A 94 2.66 -8.33 -7.39
C ALA A 94 2.75 -6.94 -6.74
N ASN A 95 3.92 -6.60 -6.16
CA ASN A 95 4.20 -5.29 -5.57
C ASN A 95 5.10 -4.41 -6.43
N LEU A 96 5.26 -4.73 -7.70
CA LEU A 96 6.02 -3.93 -8.66
C LEU A 96 5.15 -3.47 -9.84
N VAL A 97 4.52 -4.44 -10.53
CA VAL A 97 3.79 -4.16 -11.78
C VAL A 97 2.65 -3.17 -11.61
N PRO A 98 1.81 -3.21 -10.54
CA PRO A 98 0.75 -2.23 -10.34
C PRO A 98 1.26 -0.78 -10.27
N TRP A 99 2.46 -0.58 -9.70
CA TRP A 99 3.08 0.74 -9.59
C TRP A 99 3.67 1.22 -10.91
N GLN A 100 4.25 0.32 -11.72
CA GLN A 100 4.69 0.63 -13.08
C GLN A 100 3.51 1.10 -13.94
N GLU A 101 2.39 0.36 -13.90
CA GLU A 101 1.17 0.69 -14.61
C GLU A 101 0.57 2.03 -14.11
N LEU A 102 0.59 2.25 -12.81
CA LEU A 102 0.11 3.51 -12.23
C LEU A 102 0.94 4.70 -12.74
N CYS A 103 2.26 4.60 -12.69
CA CYS A 103 3.17 5.62 -13.20
C CYS A 103 2.94 5.88 -14.69
N GLY A 104 2.79 4.82 -15.50
CA GLY A 104 2.52 4.93 -16.93
C GLY A 104 1.21 5.66 -17.25
N ARG A 105 0.18 5.54 -16.40
CA ARG A 105 -1.12 6.20 -16.58
C ARG A 105 -1.16 7.63 -16.07
N THR A 106 -0.41 7.93 -15.02
CA THR A 106 -0.48 9.22 -14.32
C THR A 106 0.63 10.18 -14.70
N GLY A 107 1.70 9.70 -15.35
CA GLY A 107 2.90 10.49 -15.65
C GLY A 107 3.85 10.61 -14.46
N ALA A 108 3.56 9.95 -13.33
CA ALA A 108 4.49 9.88 -12.21
C ALA A 108 5.74 9.05 -12.57
N THR A 109 6.83 9.28 -11.85
CA THR A 109 8.11 8.59 -12.09
C THR A 109 8.30 7.45 -11.11
N LEU A 110 8.63 6.24 -11.63
CA LEU A 110 9.04 5.13 -10.80
C LEU A 110 10.51 5.25 -10.42
N ARG A 111 10.80 5.15 -9.12
CA ARG A 111 12.16 5.22 -8.54
C ARG A 111 12.47 3.95 -7.77
N TRP A 112 13.74 3.67 -7.58
CA TRP A 112 14.19 2.40 -7.02
C TRP A 112 15.10 2.61 -5.82
N LEU A 113 14.86 1.83 -4.75
CA LEU A 113 15.86 1.54 -3.74
C LEU A 113 16.68 0.35 -4.21
N ASP A 114 17.98 0.51 -4.28
CA ASP A 114 18.91 -0.53 -4.71
C ASP A 114 19.19 -1.54 -3.57
N LEU A 115 19.82 -2.65 -3.94
CA LEU A 115 20.21 -3.69 -3.01
C LEU A 115 21.73 -3.77 -2.93
N THR A 116 22.20 -4.16 -1.76
CA THR A 116 23.58 -4.60 -1.53
C THR A 116 23.83 -5.96 -2.20
N GLU A 117 25.07 -6.39 -2.31
CA GLU A 117 25.43 -7.69 -2.93
C GLU A 117 24.79 -8.89 -2.22
N ASP A 118 24.49 -8.79 -0.93
CA ASP A 118 23.82 -9.82 -0.12
C ASP A 118 22.28 -9.71 -0.18
N GLY A 119 21.74 -8.86 -1.05
CA GLY A 119 20.31 -8.76 -1.32
C GLY A 119 19.49 -7.99 -0.28
N ARG A 120 20.12 -7.16 0.54
CA ARG A 120 19.45 -6.25 1.47
C ARG A 120 19.23 -4.89 0.83
N ILE A 121 18.27 -4.11 1.31
CA ILE A 121 18.12 -2.72 0.87
C ILE A 121 19.39 -1.95 1.23
N ASP A 122 19.97 -1.27 0.22
CA ASP A 122 21.14 -0.44 0.42
C ASP A 122 20.73 0.91 1.04
N ALA A 123 21.12 1.11 2.30
CA ALA A 123 20.83 2.34 3.03
C ALA A 123 21.42 3.60 2.36
N ALA A 124 22.46 3.47 1.53
CA ALA A 124 23.03 4.58 0.78
C ALA A 124 22.08 5.11 -0.30
N THR A 125 21.06 4.35 -0.69
CA THR A 125 20.09 4.74 -1.72
C THR A 125 18.82 5.37 -1.15
N LEU A 126 18.69 5.51 0.16
CA LEU A 126 17.50 6.06 0.82
C LEU A 126 17.20 7.53 0.45
N ASP A 127 18.17 8.26 -0.09
CA ASP A 127 17.98 9.62 -0.58
C ASP A 127 17.10 9.69 -1.85
N VAL A 128 16.77 8.54 -2.43
CA VAL A 128 15.73 8.43 -3.47
C VAL A 128 14.35 8.81 -2.95
N ILE A 129 14.10 8.66 -1.64
CA ILE A 129 12.86 9.10 -0.99
C ILE A 129 12.95 10.61 -0.80
N THR A 130 12.17 11.36 -1.59
CA THR A 130 12.17 12.82 -1.65
C THR A 130 10.80 13.38 -1.29
N GLU A 131 10.67 14.69 -1.17
CA GLU A 131 9.37 15.38 -0.98
C GLU A 131 8.37 15.13 -2.13
N ARG A 132 8.84 14.63 -3.29
CA ARG A 132 8.00 14.25 -4.42
C ARG A 132 7.48 12.82 -4.30
N THR A 133 7.99 12.03 -3.36
CA THR A 133 7.55 10.65 -3.14
C THR A 133 6.13 10.65 -2.58
N ARG A 134 5.18 10.11 -3.33
CA ARG A 134 3.77 9.97 -2.94
C ARG A 134 3.45 8.58 -2.44
N VAL A 135 4.12 7.59 -2.99
CA VAL A 135 3.96 6.18 -2.59
C VAL A 135 5.35 5.58 -2.41
N LEU A 136 5.53 4.88 -1.30
CA LEU A 136 6.65 3.98 -1.06
C LEU A 136 6.09 2.57 -0.89
N ALA A 137 6.34 1.69 -1.87
CA ALA A 137 5.92 0.30 -1.82
C ALA A 137 7.14 -0.60 -1.63
N LEU A 138 7.11 -1.41 -0.56
CA LEU A 138 8.23 -2.28 -0.23
C LEU A 138 7.79 -3.59 0.41
N THR A 139 8.55 -4.66 0.17
CA THR A 139 8.40 -5.91 0.90
C THR A 139 9.01 -5.80 2.30
N HIS A 140 8.33 -6.35 3.32
CA HIS A 140 8.89 -6.41 4.67
C HIS A 140 9.97 -7.50 4.79
N ALA A 141 9.74 -8.66 4.16
CA ALA A 141 10.73 -9.72 4.06
C ALA A 141 10.75 -10.28 2.65
N SER A 142 11.93 -10.41 2.05
CA SER A 142 12.07 -10.92 0.69
C SER A 142 11.69 -12.40 0.61
N ASN A 143 10.85 -12.75 -0.37
CA ASN A 143 10.49 -14.13 -0.65
C ASN A 143 11.65 -14.94 -1.29
N VAL A 144 12.70 -14.26 -1.75
CA VAL A 144 13.86 -14.89 -2.42
C VAL A 144 15.01 -15.08 -1.44
N THR A 145 15.41 -14.00 -0.74
CA THR A 145 16.59 -13.99 0.13
C THR A 145 16.27 -14.14 1.61
N GLY A 146 15.00 -13.92 2.01
CA GLY A 146 14.61 -13.82 3.42
C GLY A 146 15.11 -12.54 4.11
N ALA A 147 15.76 -11.63 3.39
CA ALA A 147 16.23 -10.37 3.96
C ALA A 147 15.06 -9.53 4.47
N ILE A 148 15.18 -9.03 5.68
CA ILE A 148 14.19 -8.16 6.32
C ILE A 148 14.55 -6.72 6.00
N SER A 149 13.56 -5.93 5.56
CA SER A 149 13.72 -4.51 5.26
C SER A 149 13.93 -3.70 6.53
N PRO A 150 14.88 -2.77 6.56
CA PRO A 150 15.18 -1.93 7.73
C PRO A 150 14.14 -0.81 7.88
N LEU A 151 12.94 -1.18 8.36
CA LEU A 151 11.81 -0.26 8.47
C LEU A 151 12.10 0.94 9.38
N ASP A 152 12.90 0.76 10.41
CA ASP A 152 13.37 1.80 11.33
C ASP A 152 14.17 2.93 10.63
N LEU A 153 14.82 2.63 9.51
CA LEU A 153 15.53 3.62 8.69
C LEU A 153 14.63 4.22 7.60
N ILE A 154 13.71 3.41 7.05
CA ILE A 154 12.92 3.75 5.88
C ILE A 154 11.67 4.57 6.26
N LEU A 155 10.91 4.13 7.27
CA LEU A 155 9.63 4.74 7.63
C LEU A 155 9.75 6.21 8.04
N PRO A 156 10.76 6.64 8.83
CA PRO A 156 10.91 8.06 9.16
C PRO A 156 11.09 8.95 7.92
N ARG A 157 11.79 8.47 6.88
CA ARG A 157 11.96 9.21 5.61
C ARG A 157 10.67 9.30 4.83
N ALA A 158 9.91 8.20 4.76
CA ALA A 158 8.60 8.19 4.12
C ALA A 158 7.63 9.14 4.81
N GLN A 159 7.63 9.17 6.15
CA GLN A 159 6.82 10.11 6.94
C GLN A 159 7.20 11.57 6.68
N GLN A 160 8.49 11.89 6.64
CA GLN A 160 8.98 13.24 6.33
C GLN A 160 8.55 13.68 4.92
N ALA A 161 8.58 12.77 3.96
CA ALA A 161 8.10 12.99 2.59
C ALA A 161 6.57 13.10 2.50
N GLY A 162 5.83 12.68 3.52
CA GLY A 162 4.36 12.57 3.47
C GLY A 162 3.87 11.45 2.55
N ALA A 163 4.71 10.46 2.27
CA ALA A 163 4.41 9.36 1.38
C ALA A 163 3.47 8.33 2.02
N LEU A 164 2.55 7.78 1.22
CA LEU A 164 1.81 6.59 1.58
C LEU A 164 2.75 5.37 1.54
N VAL A 165 2.87 4.65 2.64
CA VAL A 165 3.64 3.41 2.69
C VAL A 165 2.73 2.22 2.41
N VAL A 166 3.12 1.40 1.45
CA VAL A 166 2.48 0.12 1.13
C VAL A 166 3.47 -1.00 1.45
N LEU A 167 3.23 -1.69 2.54
CA LEU A 167 4.12 -2.75 3.03
C LEU A 167 3.56 -4.12 2.65
N ASP A 168 4.26 -4.84 1.77
CA ASP A 168 3.95 -6.24 1.48
C ASP A 168 4.50 -7.13 2.60
N THR A 169 3.59 -7.70 3.39
CA THR A 169 3.91 -8.55 4.54
C THR A 169 3.66 -10.03 4.28
N CYS A 170 3.51 -10.45 3.02
CA CYS A 170 3.24 -11.85 2.67
C CYS A 170 4.19 -12.85 3.33
N GLN A 171 5.47 -12.51 3.42
CA GLN A 171 6.50 -13.39 3.99
C GLN A 171 6.75 -13.12 5.48
N SER A 172 6.26 -12.02 6.03
CA SER A 172 6.57 -11.62 7.41
C SER A 172 5.40 -11.77 8.38
N ALA A 173 4.15 -11.59 7.94
CA ALA A 173 2.99 -11.53 8.83
C ALA A 173 2.82 -12.76 9.73
N ALA A 174 3.20 -13.95 9.25
CA ALA A 174 3.14 -15.19 10.03
C ALA A 174 4.37 -15.43 10.92
N HIS A 175 5.43 -14.62 10.80
CA HIS A 175 6.74 -14.87 11.40
C HIS A 175 7.26 -13.74 12.28
N LEU A 176 6.83 -12.52 12.04
CA LEU A 176 7.28 -11.32 12.73
C LEU A 176 6.10 -10.58 13.35
N PRO A 177 6.27 -9.99 14.54
CA PRO A 177 5.27 -9.08 15.08
C PRO A 177 5.01 -7.93 14.11
N LEU A 178 3.75 -7.60 13.92
CA LEU A 178 3.29 -6.44 13.14
C LEU A 178 2.45 -5.55 14.07
N ASP A 179 2.62 -4.23 13.91
CA ASP A 179 1.87 -3.22 14.63
C ASP A 179 1.66 -2.03 13.67
N PHE A 180 0.39 -1.85 13.20
CA PHE A 180 0.00 -0.85 12.21
C PHE A 180 -0.69 0.35 12.85
#